data_8e9c765391ce16ffc1bc6398be860b90
#
_entry.id   8e9c765391ce16ffc1bc6398be860b90
#
_cell.length_a   1.000
_cell.length_b   1.000
_cell.length_c   1.000
_cell.angle_alpha   90.00
_cell.angle_beta   90.00
_cell.angle_gamma   90.00
#
_symmetry.space_group_name_H-M   'P 1'
#
loop_
_entity.id
_entity.type
_entity.pdbx_description
1 polymer ?
#
loop_
_entity_poly.entity_id
_entity_poly.type
_entity_poly.pdbx_seq_one_letter_code
_entity_poly.pdbx_strand_id
1 'polypeptide(L)'
;RSVYCHWDGYPEHNGEMLRRHYTDLAKVQALVELGSISSLGSELGEKQDFDDRSTQKDEWTLAYHRDRGEELVVSEYDDIPSWIDDMEEYAYLYTDNGWIVNDHGATRGGFPVFDYVETVIDPETVKKIFVED
;
A
#
# COMPACT_ATOMS: atom_id res chain seq x y z
N ARG A 1 4.17 -9.43 -2.45
CA ARG A 1 3.51 -9.27 -1.13
C ARG A 1 2.54 -8.10 -1.15
N SER A 2 1.50 -8.21 -0.35
CA SER A 2 0.45 -7.22 -0.27
C SER A 2 -0.06 -7.09 1.16
N VAL A 3 -0.45 -5.88 1.54
CA VAL A 3 -1.08 -5.63 2.83
C VAL A 3 -2.35 -4.82 2.63
N TYR A 4 -3.28 -4.98 3.57
CA TYR A 4 -4.55 -4.28 3.59
C TYR A 4 -4.44 -2.99 4.39
N CYS A 5 -5.08 -1.92 3.89
CA CYS A 5 -5.25 -0.68 4.64
C CYS A 5 -6.75 -0.39 4.77
N HIS A 6 -7.22 -0.19 6.01
CA HIS A 6 -8.64 -0.06 6.30
C HIS A 6 -9.23 1.31 5.94
N TRP A 7 -8.53 2.39 6.26
CA TRP A 7 -9.05 3.75 6.11
C TRP A 7 -8.44 4.53 4.95
N ASP A 8 -9.26 5.36 4.33
CA ASP A 8 -8.83 6.40 3.38
C ASP A 8 -8.06 5.86 2.18
N GLY A 9 -8.48 4.68 1.68
CA GLY A 9 -7.82 4.02 0.56
C GLY A 9 -7.89 4.76 -0.77
N TYR A 10 -8.73 5.79 -0.86
CA TYR A 10 -8.92 6.53 -2.11
C TYR A 10 -7.65 7.30 -2.54
N PRO A 11 -7.52 7.57 -3.85
CA PRO A 11 -6.29 8.16 -4.41
C PRO A 11 -5.88 9.50 -3.81
N GLU A 12 -6.83 10.32 -3.44
CA GLU A 12 -6.59 11.66 -2.91
C GLU A 12 -5.96 11.64 -1.52
N HIS A 13 -6.04 10.52 -0.82
CA HIS A 13 -5.40 10.33 0.49
C HIS A 13 -4.26 9.32 0.40
N ASN A 14 -4.55 8.02 0.42
CA ASN A 14 -3.51 7.00 0.44
C ASN A 14 -2.65 7.02 -0.84
N GLY A 15 -3.26 7.28 -2.00
CA GLY A 15 -2.51 7.41 -3.24
C GLY A 15 -1.49 8.54 -3.18
N GLU A 16 -1.91 9.72 -2.73
CA GLU A 16 -1.01 10.87 -2.55
C GLU A 16 0.06 10.61 -1.50
N MET A 17 -0.32 9.97 -0.40
CA MET A 17 0.60 9.60 0.67
C MET A 17 1.72 8.70 0.15
N LEU A 18 1.35 7.65 -0.59
CA LEU A 18 2.32 6.71 -1.18
C LEU A 18 3.22 7.43 -2.18
N ARG A 19 2.63 8.22 -3.06
CA ARG A 19 3.38 8.94 -4.10
C ARG A 19 4.40 9.90 -3.51
N ARG A 20 4.03 10.63 -2.48
CA ARG A 20 4.87 11.68 -1.90
C ARG A 20 5.91 11.17 -0.92
N HIS A 21 5.56 10.18 -0.13
CA HIS A 21 6.34 9.80 1.06
C HIS A 21 6.92 8.39 0.99
N TYR A 22 6.50 7.56 0.04
CA TYR A 22 6.97 6.19 -0.11
C TYR A 22 7.62 6.01 -1.48
N THR A 23 8.72 6.70 -1.69
CA THR A 23 9.42 6.75 -2.99
C THR A 23 10.65 5.85 -3.06
N ASP A 24 11.02 5.24 -1.95
CA ASP A 24 12.19 4.40 -1.85
C ASP A 24 11.78 2.98 -1.47
N LEU A 25 12.39 2.00 -2.13
CA LEU A 25 12.03 0.58 -2.00
C LEU A 25 12.15 0.10 -0.54
N ALA A 26 13.16 0.54 0.18
CA ALA A 26 13.35 0.12 1.57
C ALA A 26 12.18 0.55 2.46
N LYS A 27 11.68 1.76 2.27
CA LYS A 27 10.53 2.26 3.02
C LYS A 27 9.24 1.52 2.62
N VAL A 28 9.06 1.23 1.33
CA VAL A 28 7.93 0.44 0.83
C VAL A 28 7.95 -0.97 1.42
N GLN A 29 9.10 -1.61 1.44
CA GLN A 29 9.26 -2.94 2.04
C GLN A 29 8.96 -2.92 3.54
N ALA A 30 9.44 -1.91 4.25
CA ALA A 30 9.17 -1.75 5.68
C ALA A 30 7.67 -1.54 5.95
N LEU A 31 6.97 -0.81 5.08
CA LEU A 31 5.53 -0.64 5.17
C LEU A 31 4.81 -1.99 5.04
N VAL A 32 5.17 -2.78 4.05
CA VAL A 32 4.57 -4.11 3.85
C VAL A 32 4.85 -5.05 5.02
N GLU A 33 6.04 -4.97 5.60
CA GLU A 33 6.41 -5.78 6.77
C GLU A 33 5.60 -5.47 8.02
N LEU A 34 4.95 -4.32 8.09
CA LEU A 34 4.01 -4.02 9.18
C LEU A 34 2.76 -4.91 9.15
N GLY A 35 2.46 -5.49 7.99
CA GLY A 35 1.21 -6.23 7.79
C GLY A 35 0.03 -5.28 7.59
N SER A 36 -1.18 -5.79 7.84
CA SER A 36 -2.40 -4.98 7.70
C SER A 36 -2.34 -3.71 8.54
N ILE A 37 -2.74 -2.60 7.96
CA ILE A 37 -2.71 -1.30 8.63
C ILE A 37 -4.11 -0.70 8.73
N SER A 38 -4.32 0.06 9.80
CA SER A 38 -5.58 0.78 9.99
C SER A 38 -5.57 2.07 9.18
N SER A 39 -4.52 2.86 9.30
CA SER A 39 -4.37 4.11 8.58
C SER A 39 -2.93 4.33 8.15
N LEU A 40 -2.75 4.91 6.98
CA LEU A 40 -1.45 5.21 6.39
C LEU A 40 -1.02 6.62 6.75
N GLY A 41 0.16 6.76 7.34
CA GLY A 41 0.79 8.05 7.60
C GLY A 41 1.98 8.28 6.68
N SER A 42 2.48 9.51 6.67
CA SER A 42 3.67 9.87 5.88
C SER A 42 4.94 9.19 6.39
N GLU A 43 4.94 8.78 7.65
CA GLU A 43 6.03 8.07 8.30
C GLU A 43 5.55 6.73 8.85
N LEU A 44 6.45 5.75 8.87
CA LEU A 44 6.15 4.46 9.49
C LEU A 44 5.97 4.61 11.00
N GLY A 45 6.81 5.44 11.61
CA GLY A 45 6.79 5.69 13.03
C GLY A 45 7.28 4.50 13.85
N GLU A 46 6.87 4.49 15.11
CA GLU A 46 7.21 3.44 16.06
C GLU A 46 5.93 2.91 16.69
N LYS A 47 6.05 1.92 17.56
CA LYS A 47 4.90 1.34 18.25
C LYS A 47 4.11 2.40 19.00
N GLN A 48 2.79 2.39 18.78
CA GLN A 48 1.83 3.27 19.45
C GLN A 48 0.80 2.42 20.19
N ASP A 49 0.01 3.06 21.06
CA ASP A 49 -1.16 2.41 21.65
C ASP A 49 -2.34 2.59 20.72
N PHE A 50 -2.78 1.49 20.10
CA PHE A 50 -3.88 1.53 19.13
C PHE A 50 -5.18 2.03 19.73
N ASP A 51 -5.42 1.76 21.01
CA ASP A 51 -6.67 2.09 21.69
C ASP A 51 -6.66 3.47 22.38
N ASP A 52 -5.51 4.16 22.38
CA ASP A 52 -5.39 5.48 23.00
C ASP A 52 -4.92 6.52 21.98
N ARG A 53 -5.87 7.23 21.39
CA ARG A 53 -5.60 8.22 20.36
C ARG A 53 -4.74 9.39 20.85
N SER A 54 -4.76 9.68 22.14
CA SER A 54 -3.96 10.77 22.70
C SER A 54 -2.47 10.51 22.63
N THR A 55 -2.05 9.25 22.45
CA THR A 55 -0.65 8.85 22.33
C THR A 55 -0.21 8.70 20.89
N GLN A 56 -1.13 8.78 19.92
CA GLN A 56 -0.85 8.58 18.52
C GLN A 56 -0.42 9.86 17.83
N LYS A 57 0.51 9.74 16.89
CA LYS A 57 0.94 10.85 16.04
C LYS A 57 0.25 10.77 14.69
N ASP A 58 -0.29 11.88 14.21
CA ASP A 58 -1.06 11.93 12.97
C ASP A 58 -0.25 11.51 11.75
N GLU A 59 1.04 11.80 11.75
CA GLU A 59 1.94 11.46 10.64
C GLU A 59 2.42 10.01 10.65
N TRP A 60 2.15 9.26 11.72
CA TRP A 60 2.59 7.86 11.84
C TRP A 60 1.54 6.88 11.38
N THR A 61 1.97 5.88 10.60
CA THR A 61 1.13 4.76 10.21
C THR A 61 0.69 3.96 11.44
N LEU A 62 -0.58 3.56 11.47
CA LEU A 62 -1.16 2.78 12.55
C LEU A 62 -1.39 1.34 12.07
N ALA A 63 -0.67 0.40 12.66
CA ALA A 63 -0.65 -0.99 12.23
C ALA A 63 -1.29 -1.92 13.28
N TYR A 64 -2.09 -2.88 12.82
CA TYR A 64 -2.80 -3.78 13.73
C TYR A 64 -1.85 -4.68 14.54
N HIS A 65 -0.83 -5.23 13.89
CA HIS A 65 0.12 -6.12 14.57
C HIS A 65 1.01 -5.36 15.55
N ARG A 66 1.69 -4.33 15.06
CA ARG A 66 2.65 -3.56 15.87
C ARG A 66 1.98 -2.83 17.03
N ASP A 67 0.81 -2.22 16.77
CA ASP A 67 0.21 -1.25 17.69
C ASP A 67 -0.93 -1.82 18.53
N ARG A 68 -1.51 -2.96 18.13
CA ARG A 68 -2.61 -3.61 18.88
C ARG A 68 -2.32 -5.06 19.25
N GLY A 69 -1.22 -5.62 18.79
CA GLY A 69 -0.83 -7.00 19.10
C GLY A 69 -1.61 -8.07 18.35
N GLU A 70 -2.26 -7.72 17.25
CA GLU A 70 -2.95 -8.68 16.40
C GLU A 70 -1.97 -9.51 15.60
N GLU A 71 -2.45 -10.62 15.03
CA GLU A 71 -1.66 -11.46 14.18
C GLU A 71 -1.11 -10.68 12.98
N LEU A 72 0.14 -10.92 12.62
CA LEU A 72 0.75 -10.31 11.45
C LEU A 72 0.16 -10.94 10.18
N VAL A 73 -0.46 -10.11 9.36
CA VAL A 73 -1.07 -10.56 8.09
C VAL A 73 -0.42 -9.84 6.92
N VAL A 74 0.30 -10.61 6.11
CA VAL A 74 0.86 -10.18 4.84
C VAL A 74 0.45 -11.22 3.81
N SER A 75 -0.22 -10.78 2.76
CA SER A 75 -0.67 -11.69 1.69
C SER A 75 0.38 -11.84 0.63
N GLU A 76 0.48 -13.04 0.05
CA GLU A 76 1.37 -13.33 -1.07
C GLU A 76 0.55 -13.81 -2.26
N TYR A 77 0.92 -13.36 -3.45
CA TYR A 77 0.26 -13.73 -4.70
C TYR A 77 1.30 -14.12 -5.74
N ASP A 78 0.98 -15.13 -6.54
CA ASP A 78 1.89 -15.62 -7.58
C ASP A 78 1.98 -14.65 -8.77
N ASP A 79 0.92 -13.88 -8.99
CA ASP A 79 0.87 -12.95 -10.11
C ASP A 79 -0.06 -11.76 -9.80
N ILE A 80 0.03 -10.74 -10.62
CA ILE A 80 -0.75 -9.52 -10.47
C ILE A 80 -2.25 -9.74 -10.74
N PRO A 81 -2.67 -10.51 -11.76
CA PRO A 81 -4.10 -10.78 -11.94
C PRO A 81 -4.76 -11.40 -10.70
N SER A 82 -4.12 -12.36 -10.06
CA SER A 82 -4.65 -12.97 -8.82
C SER A 82 -4.78 -11.96 -7.70
N TRP A 83 -3.81 -11.05 -7.57
CA TRP A 83 -3.85 -9.99 -6.58
C TRP A 83 -5.00 -9.02 -6.84
N ILE A 84 -5.19 -8.61 -8.10
CA ILE A 84 -6.25 -7.69 -8.49
C ILE A 84 -7.63 -8.30 -8.24
N ASP A 85 -7.80 -9.58 -8.52
CA ASP A 85 -9.07 -10.29 -8.29
C ASP A 85 -9.48 -10.27 -6.81
N ASP A 86 -8.51 -10.19 -5.93
CA ASP A 86 -8.70 -10.25 -4.48
C ASP A 86 -8.69 -8.87 -3.81
N MET A 87 -8.49 -7.80 -4.57
CA MET A 87 -8.38 -6.46 -4.01
C MET A 87 -9.72 -5.90 -3.53
N GLU A 88 -9.62 -4.94 -2.62
CA GLU A 88 -10.74 -4.12 -2.19
C GLU A 88 -11.07 -3.05 -3.24
N GLU A 89 -11.47 -1.84 -2.85
CA GLU A 89 -11.83 -0.77 -3.81
C GLU A 89 -10.64 -0.29 -4.64
N TYR A 90 -9.48 -0.17 -4.02
CA TYR A 90 -8.27 0.35 -4.66
C TYR A 90 -7.10 -0.56 -4.37
N ALA A 91 -6.31 -0.84 -5.40
CA ALA A 91 -5.06 -1.57 -5.26
C ALA A 91 -3.91 -0.72 -5.76
N TYR A 92 -2.88 -0.61 -4.94
CA TYR A 92 -1.68 0.18 -5.26
C TYR A 92 -0.50 -0.75 -5.48
N LEU A 93 0.22 -0.54 -6.58
CA LEU A 93 1.40 -1.34 -6.91
C LEU A 93 2.61 -0.43 -7.05
N TYR A 94 3.66 -0.73 -6.29
CA TYR A 94 4.93 -0.04 -6.42
C TYR A 94 5.73 -0.62 -7.58
N THR A 95 6.20 0.25 -8.50
CA THR A 95 7.01 -0.15 -9.64
C THR A 95 8.28 0.68 -9.69
N ASP A 96 9.24 0.29 -10.52
CA ASP A 96 10.46 1.06 -10.75
C ASP A 96 10.18 2.49 -11.24
N ASN A 97 9.01 2.70 -11.84
CA ASN A 97 8.58 4.00 -12.35
C ASN A 97 7.62 4.73 -11.40
N GLY A 98 7.41 4.22 -10.20
CA GLY A 98 6.53 4.82 -9.20
C GLY A 98 5.28 4.00 -8.93
N TRP A 99 4.32 4.63 -8.27
CA TRP A 99 3.08 3.99 -7.86
C TRP A 99 2.04 4.02 -8.97
N ILE A 100 1.31 2.92 -9.12
CA ILE A 100 0.13 2.83 -9.98
C ILE A 100 -1.05 2.37 -9.16
N VAL A 101 -2.25 2.62 -9.67
CA VAL A 101 -3.48 2.20 -8.98
C VAL A 101 -4.40 1.45 -9.93
N ASN A 102 -5.12 0.49 -9.40
CA ASN A 102 -6.29 -0.11 -10.03
C ASN A 102 -7.52 0.25 -9.20
N ASP A 103 -8.51 0.84 -9.85
CA ASP A 103 -9.79 1.22 -9.26
C ASP A 103 -10.88 0.39 -9.92
N HIS A 104 -11.48 -0.54 -9.18
CA HIS A 104 -12.52 -1.41 -9.69
C HIS A 104 -13.73 -0.64 -10.23
N GLY A 105 -14.03 0.50 -9.66
CA GLY A 105 -15.18 1.29 -10.07
C GLY A 105 -14.98 2.00 -11.41
N ALA A 106 -13.76 2.45 -11.68
CA ALA A 106 -13.45 3.28 -12.83
C ALA A 106 -12.86 2.49 -14.01
N THR A 107 -12.07 1.46 -13.73
CA THR A 107 -11.28 0.78 -14.76
C THR A 107 -11.28 -0.73 -14.55
N ARG A 108 -12.26 -1.38 -15.07
CA ARG A 108 -12.33 -2.84 -14.98
C ARG A 108 -11.43 -3.49 -16.01
N GLY A 109 -10.57 -4.38 -15.53
CA GLY A 109 -9.71 -5.20 -16.38
C GLY A 109 -8.43 -4.53 -16.86
N GLY A 110 -8.08 -3.37 -16.30
CA GLY A 110 -6.85 -2.68 -16.65
C GLY A 110 -6.12 -2.13 -15.44
N PHE A 111 -4.90 -1.66 -15.67
CA PHE A 111 -4.14 -0.92 -14.67
C PHE A 111 -4.26 0.57 -14.99
N PRO A 112 -5.10 1.31 -14.28
CA PRO A 112 -5.13 2.75 -14.47
C PRO A 112 -3.85 3.36 -13.93
N VAL A 113 -3.40 4.40 -14.59
CA VAL A 113 -2.27 5.19 -14.14
C VAL A 113 -2.84 6.44 -13.50
N PHE A 114 -2.38 6.78 -12.31
CA PHE A 114 -2.75 8.04 -11.69
C PHE A 114 -2.18 9.20 -12.47
N ASP A 115 -2.96 10.24 -12.63
CA ASP A 115 -2.50 11.46 -13.27
C ASP A 115 -1.26 12.02 -12.58
N TYR A 116 -1.22 11.95 -11.26
CA TYR A 116 -0.11 12.45 -10.46
C TYR A 116 1.03 11.45 -10.31
N VAL A 117 0.88 10.23 -10.75
CA VAL A 117 1.97 9.25 -10.83
C VAL A 117 2.57 9.22 -12.22
N GLU A 118 1.77 9.49 -13.23
CA GLU A 118 2.16 9.51 -14.64
C GLU A 118 2.99 8.29 -15.06
N THR A 119 2.57 7.13 -14.58
CA THR A 119 3.33 5.90 -14.80
C THR A 119 2.60 5.02 -15.80
N VAL A 120 3.32 4.63 -16.84
CA VAL A 120 2.86 3.59 -17.76
C VAL A 120 3.35 2.25 -17.21
N ILE A 121 2.46 1.30 -17.09
CA ILE A 121 2.82 -0.02 -16.61
C ILE A 121 3.68 -0.73 -17.64
N ASP A 122 4.92 -1.02 -17.27
CA ASP A 122 5.79 -1.88 -18.02
C ASP A 122 5.65 -3.30 -17.46
N PRO A 123 5.16 -4.27 -18.26
CA PRO A 123 4.97 -5.65 -17.78
C PRO A 123 6.25 -6.27 -17.20
N GLU A 124 7.41 -5.92 -17.73
CA GLU A 124 8.67 -6.46 -17.20
C GLU A 124 9.03 -5.83 -15.85
N THR A 125 8.82 -4.54 -15.70
CA THR A 125 9.03 -3.85 -14.41
C THR A 125 8.12 -4.43 -13.33
N VAL A 126 6.85 -4.63 -13.67
CA VAL A 126 5.85 -5.22 -12.77
C VAL A 126 6.25 -6.63 -12.35
N LYS A 127 6.63 -7.46 -13.30
CA LYS A 127 7.10 -8.84 -13.03
C LYS A 127 8.33 -8.85 -12.13
N LYS A 128 9.27 -7.94 -12.37
CA LYS A 128 10.49 -7.82 -11.61
C LYS A 128 10.23 -7.56 -10.12
N ILE A 129 9.38 -6.58 -9.85
CA ILE A 129 9.04 -6.23 -8.48
C ILE A 129 8.31 -7.39 -7.79
N PHE A 130 7.43 -8.07 -8.50
CA PHE A 130 6.65 -9.17 -7.95
C PHE A 130 7.53 -10.39 -7.65
N VAL A 131 8.51 -10.68 -8.51
CA VAL A 131 9.42 -11.82 -8.34
C VAL A 131 10.47 -11.55 -7.26
N GLU A 132 10.98 -10.34 -7.16
CA GLU A 132 12.00 -9.96 -6.18
C GLU A 132 11.45 -9.90 -4.75
N ASP A 133 10.15 -9.87 -4.62
CA ASP A 133 9.48 -9.88 -3.34
C ASP A 133 9.37 -11.30 -2.78
#